data_0f5864013ded8e83c542b1b584e1dc9b
#
_entry.id   0f5864013ded8e83c542b1b584e1dc9b
#
_cell.length_a   1.000
_cell.length_b   1.000
_cell.length_c   1.000
_cell.angle_alpha   90.00
_cell.angle_beta   90.00
_cell.angle_gamma   90.00
#
_symmetry.space_group_name_H-M   'P 1'
#
loop_
_entity.id
_entity.type
_entity.pdbx_description
1 polymer ?
#
loop_
_entity_poly.entity_id
_entity_poly.type
_entity_poly.pdbx_seq_one_letter_code
_entity_poly.pdbx_strand_id
1 'polypeptide(L)' 'MKAIEATARFEADGQVVPLQVTWDGHTYPVNQVGRRWQDVAGEHFLVMIPVERVVELLFVPGESRWYLHMPGMQGRLPA' A
#
# COMPACT_ATOMS: atom_id res chain seq x y z
N MET A 1 -0.64 3.67 11.47
CA MET A 1 0.00 3.18 10.22
C MET A 1 1.44 2.89 10.47
N LYS A 2 2.00 2.01 9.69
CA LYS A 2 3.34 1.51 9.89
C LYS A 2 4.18 1.83 8.68
N ALA A 3 5.35 2.46 8.87
CA ALA A 3 6.26 2.74 7.77
C ALA A 3 6.84 1.42 7.25
N ILE A 4 6.89 1.26 5.94
CA ILE A 4 7.36 0.03 5.32
C ILE A 4 8.28 0.35 4.16
N GLU A 5 8.96 -0.69 3.67
CA GLU A 5 9.69 -0.60 2.41
C GLU A 5 8.77 -0.99 1.28
N ALA A 6 8.94 -0.35 0.15
CA ALA A 6 8.18 -0.71 -1.03
C ALA A 6 9.03 -0.51 -2.27
N THR A 7 8.80 -1.36 -3.27
CA THR A 7 9.32 -1.16 -4.61
C THR A 7 8.17 -0.67 -5.45
N ALA A 8 8.39 0.39 -6.19
CA ALA A 8 7.34 1.00 -7.00
C ALA A 8 7.89 1.42 -8.33
N ARG A 9 7.01 1.51 -9.32
CA ARG A 9 7.34 2.04 -10.62
C ARG A 9 6.71 3.42 -10.74
N PHE A 10 7.51 4.39 -11.17
CA PHE A 10 7.00 5.73 -11.48
C PHE A 10 6.88 5.81 -12.99
N GLU A 11 5.65 5.90 -13.46
CA GLU A 11 5.38 5.91 -14.88
C GLU A 11 5.68 7.27 -15.49
N ALA A 12 5.80 7.31 -16.81
CA ALA A 12 6.19 8.55 -17.49
C ALA A 12 5.20 9.68 -17.26
N ASP A 13 3.93 9.33 -16.99
CA ASP A 13 2.91 10.34 -16.72
C ASP A 13 2.88 10.79 -15.26
N GLY A 14 3.80 10.27 -14.44
CA GLY A 14 3.87 10.67 -13.05
C GLY A 14 3.12 9.75 -12.09
N GLN A 15 2.39 8.78 -12.60
CA GLN A 15 1.67 7.87 -11.71
C GLN A 15 2.63 6.91 -11.05
N VAL A 16 2.37 6.60 -9.78
CA VAL A 16 3.17 5.62 -9.06
C VAL A 16 2.38 4.32 -8.95
N VAL A 17 3.07 3.20 -9.15
CA VAL A 17 2.46 1.87 -9.09
C VAL A 17 3.26 1.02 -8.12
N PRO A 18 2.66 0.60 -6.99
CA PRO A 18 3.37 -0.26 -6.06
C PRO A 18 3.53 -1.66 -6.64
N LEU A 19 4.72 -2.22 -6.54
CA LEU A 19 5.03 -3.53 -7.12
C LEU A 19 5.24 -4.60 -6.06
N GLN A 20 5.85 -4.24 -4.94
CA GLN A 20 6.01 -5.15 -3.82
C GLN A 20 6.23 -4.36 -2.56
N VAL A 21 5.95 -4.97 -1.42
CA VAL A 21 6.08 -4.34 -0.12
C VAL A 21 6.79 -5.27 0.84
N THR A 22 7.53 -4.70 1.78
CA THR A 22 8.26 -5.45 2.77
C THR A 22 8.00 -4.89 4.15
N TRP A 23 7.60 -5.75 5.08
CA TRP A 23 7.53 -5.40 6.48
C TRP A 23 7.75 -6.65 7.31
N ASP A 24 8.28 -6.45 8.52
CA ASP A 24 8.56 -7.54 9.46
C ASP A 24 9.40 -8.65 8.82
N GLY A 25 10.34 -8.26 7.94
CA GLY A 25 11.26 -9.21 7.32
C GLY A 25 10.67 -10.02 6.18
N HIS A 26 9.43 -9.78 5.78
CA HIS A 26 8.79 -10.52 4.70
C HIS A 26 8.49 -9.58 3.54
N THR A 27 8.72 -10.06 2.34
CA THR A 27 8.44 -9.32 1.11
C THR A 27 7.26 -9.97 0.39
N TYR A 28 6.30 -9.16 0.01
CA TYR A 28 5.09 -9.62 -0.66
C TYR A 28 4.94 -8.90 -1.99
N PRO A 29 4.67 -9.64 -3.07
CA PRO A 29 4.34 -8.97 -4.33
C PRO A 29 2.96 -8.34 -4.25
N VAL A 30 2.76 -7.27 -4.98
CA VAL A 30 1.43 -6.70 -5.15
C VAL A 30 0.80 -7.39 -6.33
N ASN A 31 -0.17 -8.28 -6.06
CA ASN A 31 -0.79 -9.06 -7.11
C ASN A 31 -1.80 -8.26 -7.89
N GLN A 32 -2.42 -7.28 -7.26
CA GLN A 32 -3.46 -6.49 -7.90
C GLN A 32 -3.59 -5.17 -7.17
N VAL A 33 -3.72 -4.08 -7.94
CA VAL A 33 -4.03 -2.77 -7.40
C VAL A 33 -5.49 -2.51 -7.68
N GLY A 34 -6.27 -2.28 -6.63
CA GLY A 34 -7.67 -1.98 -6.77
C GLY A 34 -7.92 -0.49 -6.70
N ARG A 35 -8.67 -0.08 -5.68
CA ARG A 35 -9.07 1.32 -5.55
C ARG A 35 -7.87 2.20 -5.22
N ARG A 36 -7.86 3.39 -5.81
CA ARG A 36 -6.86 4.42 -5.56
C ARG A 36 -7.58 5.72 -5.28
N TRP A 37 -7.05 6.51 -4.34
CA TRP A 37 -7.60 7.84 -4.08
C TRP A 37 -6.53 8.71 -3.44
N GLN A 38 -6.77 10.01 -3.42
CA GLN A 38 -5.84 10.97 -2.84
C GLN A 38 -6.55 11.80 -1.80
N ASP A 39 -5.81 12.18 -0.77
CA ASP A 39 -6.28 13.15 0.21
C ASP A 39 -5.08 13.95 0.73
N VAL A 40 -5.27 14.68 1.81
CA VAL A 40 -4.20 15.54 2.34
C VAL A 40 -2.99 14.74 2.82
N ALA A 41 -3.18 13.47 3.16
CA ALA A 41 -2.07 12.64 3.63
C ALA A 41 -1.19 12.17 2.47
N GLY A 42 -1.78 11.90 1.32
CA GLY A 42 -1.03 11.41 0.18
C GLY A 42 -1.91 10.58 -0.73
N GLU A 43 -1.29 9.61 -1.39
CA GLU A 43 -1.99 8.75 -2.33
C GLU A 43 -2.20 7.37 -1.72
N HIS A 44 -3.44 6.91 -1.72
CA HIS A 44 -3.85 5.65 -1.12
C HIS A 44 -4.12 4.60 -2.17
N PHE A 45 -3.79 3.36 -1.84
CA PHE A 45 -4.01 2.21 -2.73
C PHE A 45 -4.55 1.05 -1.90
N LEU A 46 -5.63 0.44 -2.36
CA LEU A 46 -5.98 -0.88 -1.84
C LEU A 46 -5.35 -1.90 -2.76
N VAL A 47 -4.52 -2.76 -2.20
CA VAL A 47 -3.80 -3.74 -3.00
C VAL A 47 -4.03 -5.13 -2.43
N MET A 48 -3.89 -6.13 -3.29
CA MET A 48 -3.97 -7.52 -2.88
C MET A 48 -2.59 -8.12 -2.88
N ILE A 49 -2.26 -8.77 -1.78
CA ILE A 49 -1.00 -9.49 -1.62
C ILE A 49 -1.31 -10.94 -1.26
N PRO A 50 -0.36 -11.86 -1.38
CA PRO A 50 -0.58 -13.22 -0.92
C PRO A 50 -0.83 -13.26 0.59
N VAL A 51 -1.68 -14.15 1.12
CA VAL A 51 -2.59 -15.01 0.36
C VAL A 51 -3.95 -14.34 0.35
N GLU A 52 -4.30 -13.74 -0.77
CA GLU A 52 -5.58 -13.08 -0.97
C GLU A 52 -5.93 -12.11 0.15
N ARG A 53 -4.95 -11.33 0.56
CA ARG A 53 -5.11 -10.40 1.65
C ARG A 53 -5.09 -8.98 1.09
N VAL A 54 -6.07 -8.18 1.48
CA VAL A 54 -6.17 -6.79 1.03
C VAL A 54 -5.58 -5.89 2.11
N VAL A 55 -4.67 -5.04 1.70
CA VAL A 55 -4.09 -4.05 2.60
C VAL A 55 -4.16 -2.68 1.93
N GLU A 56 -4.08 -1.64 2.74
CA GLU A 56 -4.04 -0.28 2.24
C GLU A 56 -2.61 0.23 2.32
N LEU A 57 -2.12 0.78 1.21
CA LEU A 57 -0.82 1.44 1.17
C LEU A 57 -1.04 2.93 1.04
N LEU A 58 -0.22 3.70 1.72
CA LEU A 58 -0.23 5.15 1.61
C LEU A 58 1.16 5.59 1.16
N PHE A 59 1.23 6.31 0.04
CA PHE A 59 2.45 6.94 -0.41
C PHE A 59 2.39 8.42 -0.09
N VAL A 60 3.37 8.92 0.64
CA VAL A 60 3.46 10.32 1.02
C VAL A 60 4.58 10.95 0.21
N PRO A 61 4.25 11.66 -0.90
CA PRO A 61 5.29 12.14 -1.82
C PRO A 61 6.29 13.09 -1.16
N GLY A 62 5.81 13.92 -0.26
CA GLY A 62 6.69 14.89 0.39
C GLY A 62 7.74 14.24 1.27
N GLU A 63 7.50 13.01 1.71
CA GLU A 63 8.44 12.27 2.53
C GLU A 63 9.17 11.19 1.74
N SER A 64 8.68 10.87 0.55
CA SER A 64 9.15 9.73 -0.24
C SER A 64 9.04 8.44 0.57
N ARG A 65 7.95 8.26 1.28
CA ARG A 65 7.75 7.11 2.17
C ARG A 65 6.44 6.43 1.91
N TRP A 66 6.43 5.13 2.21
CA TRP A 66 5.25 4.29 2.12
C TRP A 66 4.85 3.84 3.51
N TYR A 67 3.54 3.75 3.73
CA TYR A 67 2.97 3.30 4.99
C TYR A 67 1.96 2.20 4.72
N LEU A 68 1.85 1.29 5.68
CA LEU A 68 0.92 0.17 5.60
C LEU A 68 -0.20 0.36 6.61
N HIS A 69 -1.41 0.16 6.15
CA HIS A 69 -2.59 0.09 7.01
C HIS A 69 -3.32 -1.19 6.66
N MET A 70 -3.67 -1.98 7.66
CA MET A 70 -4.33 -3.26 7.43
C MET A 70 -5.77 -3.16 7.92
N PRO A 71 -6.68 -2.72 7.05
CA PRO A 71 -8.04 -2.40 7.49
C PRO A 71 -8.76 -3.59 8.09
N GLY A 72 -8.50 -4.78 7.60
CA GLY A 72 -9.15 -5.94 8.14
C GLY A 72 -8.74 -6.32 9.55
N MET A 73 -7.65 -5.78 9.99
CA MET A 73 -7.13 -6.08 11.31
C MET A 73 -7.78 -5.27 12.37
N GLN A 74 -8.31 -4.15 12.03
CA GLN A 74 -8.92 -3.32 13.02
C GLN A 74 -10.33 -3.49 13.11
N GLY A 75 -10.81 -3.87 12.19
CA GLY A 75 -12.15 -4.08 12.20
C GLY A 75 -12.45 -5.25 12.91
N ARG A 76 -12.31 -5.57 13.10
CA ARG A 76 -12.83 -6.50 13.42
C ARG A 76 -13.98 -6.81 13.37
N LEU A 77 -14.17 -6.86 12.78
CA LEU A 77 -15.09 -6.93 12.59
C LEU A 77 -15.89 -7.41 12.78
N PRO A 78 -16.16 -7.21 12.79
CA PRO A 78 -17.11 -7.78 13.10
C PRO A 78 -17.72 -8.52 12.54
N ALA A 79 -17.46 -8.77 12.51
CA ALA A 79 -17.99 -9.25 12.09
C ALA A 79 -18.77 -9.36 11.79
#